data_7c65c19e9b3657acef831c5134ec6693
#
_entry.id   7c65c19e9b3657acef831c5134ec6693
#
_cell.length_a   1.000
_cell.length_b   1.000
_cell.length_c   1.000
_cell.angle_alpha   90.00
_cell.angle_beta   90.00
_cell.angle_gamma   90.00
#
_symmetry.space_group_name_H-M   'P 1'
#
loop_
_entity.id
_entity.type
_entity.pdbx_description
1 polymer ?
#
loop_
_entity_poly.entity_id
_entity_poly.type
_entity_poly.pdbx_seq_one_letter_code
_entity_poly.pdbx_strand_id
1 'polypeptide(L)'
;KAFRPSACLYTVRKQLLDDNGVRFLDGILHEDVLFQMQLIPHPQRVAFLCEPLYQRRMREGSIMTTRPTMRNVHGLTVTTQHMQEWLMAHAAEFSPDFCAAYAWRTADTREVAARYLLQIDEEDVEAYRDGLEPTDLAAFDMHVLGLWRSMKHVYDEYENSHAYRIGHALIAIPQKIRRLVELPQAKSGE
;
A
#
# COMPACT_ATOMS: atom_id res chain seq x y z
N LYS A 1 -2.42 -2.92 16.89
CA LYS A 1 -2.66 -3.77 15.70
C LYS A 1 -2.89 -2.85 14.52
N ALA A 2 -2.13 -2.99 13.46
CA ALA A 2 -2.31 -2.19 12.26
C ALA A 2 -3.71 -2.45 11.66
N PHE A 3 -4.46 -1.40 11.44
CA PHE A 3 -5.73 -1.44 10.75
C PHE A 3 -5.44 -1.78 9.27
N ARG A 4 -6.04 -2.85 8.78
CA ARG A 4 -5.85 -3.29 7.39
C ARG A 4 -7.08 -2.89 6.59
N PRO A 5 -6.92 -2.10 5.53
CA PRO A 5 -8.01 -1.82 4.62
C PRO A 5 -8.39 -3.10 3.89
N SER A 6 -9.57 -3.59 4.14
CA SER A 6 -10.15 -4.68 3.37
C SER A 6 -11.64 -4.68 3.60
N ALA A 7 -12.41 -4.45 2.57
CA ALA A 7 -13.87 -4.41 2.64
C ALA A 7 -14.48 -5.73 3.13
N CYS A 8 -13.73 -6.84 3.03
CA CYS A 8 -14.18 -8.16 3.52
C CYS A 8 -14.15 -8.31 5.05
N LEU A 9 -13.58 -7.35 5.79
CA LEU A 9 -13.37 -7.45 7.23
C LEU A 9 -14.46 -6.77 8.05
N TYR A 10 -15.46 -6.16 7.43
CA TYR A 10 -16.55 -5.50 8.15
C TYR A 10 -17.89 -5.72 7.49
N THR A 11 -18.92 -5.64 8.34
CA THR A 11 -20.31 -5.59 7.92
C THR A 11 -20.85 -4.20 8.24
N VAL A 12 -21.49 -3.57 7.27
CA VAL A 12 -21.98 -2.20 7.35
C VAL A 12 -23.46 -2.20 7.03
N ARG A 13 -24.24 -1.38 7.73
CA ARG A 13 -25.63 -1.15 7.34
C ARG A 13 -25.68 -0.46 5.98
N LYS A 14 -26.43 -1.03 5.04
CA LYS A 14 -26.56 -0.46 3.68
C LYS A 14 -27.01 1.01 3.70
N GLN A 15 -27.95 1.33 4.59
CA GLN A 15 -28.45 2.69 4.74
C GLN A 15 -27.32 3.69 5.08
N LEU A 16 -26.33 3.31 5.92
CA LEU A 16 -25.19 4.19 6.23
C LEU A 16 -24.40 4.54 4.97
N LEU A 17 -24.23 3.58 4.07
CA LEU A 17 -23.54 3.79 2.81
C LEU A 17 -24.36 4.70 1.88
N ASP A 18 -25.65 4.45 1.78
CA ASP A 18 -26.54 5.20 0.88
C ASP A 18 -26.73 6.66 1.34
N ASP A 19 -26.94 6.88 2.64
CA ASP A 19 -27.15 8.22 3.22
C ASP A 19 -25.91 9.10 3.10
N ASN A 20 -24.71 8.51 3.06
CA ASN A 20 -23.44 9.24 3.00
C ASN A 20 -22.71 9.11 1.65
N GLY A 21 -23.34 8.52 0.65
CA GLY A 21 -22.75 8.38 -0.68
C GLY A 21 -21.49 7.54 -0.75
N VAL A 22 -21.24 6.67 0.28
CA VAL A 22 -20.04 5.82 0.31
C VAL A 22 -20.10 4.75 -0.77
N ARG A 23 -19.17 4.78 -1.71
CA ARG A 23 -19.13 3.85 -2.85
C ARG A 23 -17.68 3.46 -3.15
N PHE A 24 -17.52 2.29 -3.76
CA PHE A 24 -16.26 1.93 -4.39
C PHE A 24 -16.01 2.83 -5.60
N LEU A 25 -14.77 3.21 -5.78
CA LEU A 25 -14.35 3.89 -7.00
C LEU A 25 -13.94 2.84 -8.02
N ASP A 26 -14.63 2.83 -9.16
CA ASP A 26 -14.37 1.87 -10.22
C ASP A 26 -13.05 2.17 -10.96
N GLY A 27 -12.44 1.13 -11.48
CA GLY A 27 -11.29 1.23 -12.40
C GLY A 27 -9.92 1.33 -11.72
N ILE A 28 -9.85 1.47 -10.40
CA ILE A 28 -8.59 1.50 -9.65
C ILE A 28 -8.32 0.22 -8.86
N LEU A 29 -7.05 -0.06 -8.58
CA LEU A 29 -6.67 -1.02 -7.55
C LEU A 29 -6.58 -0.32 -6.20
N HIS A 30 -6.79 -1.06 -5.09
CA HIS A 30 -6.85 -0.53 -3.72
C HIS A 30 -8.06 0.37 -3.45
N GLU A 31 -9.14 0.15 -4.18
CA GLU A 31 -10.44 0.80 -4.00
C GLU A 31 -11.00 0.63 -2.59
N ASP A 32 -10.62 -0.45 -1.91
CA ASP A 32 -11.00 -0.75 -0.53
C ASP A 32 -10.39 0.23 0.48
N VAL A 33 -9.23 0.78 0.20
CA VAL A 33 -8.61 1.84 1.03
C VAL A 33 -9.48 3.09 1.00
N LEU A 34 -9.84 3.56 -0.20
CA LEU A 34 -10.68 4.75 -0.36
C LEU A 34 -12.07 4.54 0.23
N PHE A 35 -12.72 3.40 -0.09
CA PHE A 35 -14.02 3.03 0.46
C PHE A 35 -14.04 3.10 1.99
N GLN A 36 -13.01 2.55 2.63
CA GLN A 36 -12.88 2.58 4.07
C GLN A 36 -12.70 3.99 4.63
N MET A 37 -11.89 4.81 3.98
CA MET A 37 -11.67 6.19 4.42
C MET A 37 -12.89 7.09 4.23
N GLN A 38 -13.72 6.79 3.22
CA GLN A 38 -15.05 7.40 3.09
C GLN A 38 -16.01 6.93 4.19
N LEU A 39 -15.90 5.67 4.62
CA LEU A 39 -16.81 5.08 5.62
C LEU A 39 -16.51 5.56 7.05
N ILE A 40 -15.24 5.65 7.43
CA ILE A 40 -14.80 5.90 8.82
C ILE A 40 -15.46 7.12 9.49
N PRO A 41 -15.72 8.26 8.81
CA PRO A 41 -16.31 9.43 9.45
C PRO A 41 -17.75 9.27 9.96
N HIS A 42 -18.50 8.28 9.44
CA HIS A 42 -19.95 8.25 9.58
C HIS A 42 -20.52 7.34 10.68
N PRO A 43 -19.87 6.23 11.11
CA PRO A 43 -20.45 5.34 12.11
C PRO A 43 -20.52 6.00 13.49
N GLN A 44 -21.70 6.03 14.10
CA GLN A 44 -21.88 6.44 15.49
C GLN A 44 -21.51 5.31 16.48
N ARG A 45 -21.57 4.07 16.06
CA ARG A 45 -21.25 2.89 16.87
C ARG A 45 -20.51 1.85 16.04
N VAL A 46 -19.39 1.38 16.58
CA VAL A 46 -18.58 0.32 16.00
C VAL A 46 -18.43 -0.81 17.03
N ALA A 47 -18.59 -2.04 16.58
CA ALA A 47 -18.31 -3.23 17.38
C ALA A 47 -17.22 -4.06 16.73
N PHE A 48 -16.40 -4.70 17.55
CA PHE A 48 -15.34 -5.60 17.09
C PHE A 48 -15.67 -7.03 17.46
N LEU A 49 -15.60 -7.92 16.48
CA LEU A 49 -15.63 -9.36 16.70
C LEU A 49 -14.22 -9.90 16.70
N CYS A 50 -13.83 -10.56 17.79
CA CYS A 50 -12.50 -11.15 17.93
C CYS A 50 -12.42 -12.58 17.39
N GLU A 51 -13.36 -12.99 16.57
CA GLU A 51 -13.45 -14.31 15.97
C GLU A 51 -12.93 -14.30 14.52
N PRO A 52 -12.24 -15.34 14.06
CA PRO A 52 -11.75 -15.44 12.69
C PRO A 52 -12.87 -15.86 11.73
N LEU A 53 -13.78 -14.95 11.41
CA LEU A 53 -14.93 -15.21 10.54
C LEU A 53 -14.63 -15.15 9.05
N TYR A 54 -13.47 -14.65 8.65
CA TYR A 54 -13.07 -14.52 7.26
C TYR A 54 -11.77 -15.28 7.00
N GLN A 55 -11.85 -16.23 6.05
CA GLN A 55 -10.70 -17.01 5.61
C GLN A 55 -10.27 -16.59 4.21
N ARG A 56 -9.05 -16.05 4.10
CA ARG A 56 -8.47 -15.62 2.83
C ARG A 56 -7.67 -16.74 2.18
N ARG A 57 -8.05 -17.12 0.96
CA ARG A 57 -7.26 -18.05 0.16
C ARG A 57 -6.09 -17.32 -0.49
N MET A 58 -4.87 -17.78 -0.23
CA MET A 58 -3.67 -17.36 -0.95
C MET A 58 -3.50 -18.22 -2.20
N ARG A 59 -3.25 -17.61 -3.33
CA ARG A 59 -2.96 -18.28 -4.59
C ARG A 59 -1.85 -17.55 -5.33
N GLU A 60 -1.02 -18.33 -6.02
CA GLU A 60 0.00 -17.79 -6.91
C GLU A 60 -0.64 -16.96 -8.04
N GLY A 61 0.03 -15.91 -8.50
CA GLY A 61 -0.47 -15.02 -9.56
C GLY A 61 -1.63 -14.11 -9.15
N SER A 62 -1.98 -14.01 -7.85
CA SER A 62 -2.95 -13.03 -7.37
C SER A 62 -2.29 -11.66 -7.18
N ILE A 63 -3.10 -10.58 -7.20
CA ILE A 63 -2.64 -9.20 -6.92
C ILE A 63 -1.76 -9.11 -5.66
N MET A 64 -2.00 -10.00 -4.69
CA MET A 64 -1.26 -10.00 -3.42
C MET A 64 0.07 -10.77 -3.46
N THR A 65 0.31 -11.55 -4.50
CA THR A 65 1.50 -12.40 -4.65
C THR A 65 2.37 -12.01 -5.85
N THR A 66 1.88 -11.10 -6.70
CA THR A 66 2.63 -10.53 -7.82
C THR A 66 3.37 -9.26 -7.40
N ARG A 67 4.44 -8.93 -8.14
CA ARG A 67 5.11 -7.63 -7.97
C ARG A 67 4.11 -6.49 -8.25
N PRO A 68 4.21 -5.37 -7.55
CA PRO A 68 3.40 -4.20 -7.85
C PRO A 68 3.70 -3.69 -9.27
N THR A 69 2.69 -3.09 -9.86
CA THR A 69 2.76 -2.45 -11.19
C THR A 69 2.32 -1.00 -11.08
N MET A 70 2.47 -0.21 -12.14
CA MET A 70 1.97 1.17 -12.16
C MET A 70 0.47 1.28 -11.91
N ARG A 71 -0.33 0.23 -12.18
CA ARG A 71 -1.76 0.21 -11.80
C ARG A 71 -1.98 0.27 -10.29
N ASN A 72 -1.10 -0.36 -9.49
CA ASN A 72 -1.16 -0.29 -8.03
C ASN A 72 -0.81 1.13 -7.55
N VAL A 73 0.23 1.72 -8.11
CA VAL A 73 0.67 3.09 -7.79
C VAL A 73 -0.41 4.10 -8.16
N HIS A 74 -0.98 3.99 -9.36
CA HIS A 74 -2.09 4.82 -9.83
C HIS A 74 -3.27 4.80 -8.84
N GLY A 75 -3.75 3.60 -8.50
CA GLY A 75 -4.88 3.46 -7.58
C GLY A 75 -4.62 4.09 -6.21
N LEU A 76 -3.41 3.91 -5.66
CA LEU A 76 -3.03 4.55 -4.38
C LEU A 76 -2.86 6.08 -4.51
N THR A 77 -2.39 6.58 -5.65
CA THR A 77 -2.29 8.03 -5.92
C THR A 77 -3.67 8.67 -5.95
N VAL A 78 -4.59 8.11 -6.73
CA VAL A 78 -5.99 8.57 -6.81
C VAL A 78 -6.65 8.51 -5.43
N THR A 79 -6.47 7.40 -4.71
CA THR A 79 -6.98 7.25 -3.33
C THR A 79 -6.44 8.34 -2.41
N THR A 80 -5.13 8.62 -2.45
CA THR A 80 -4.49 9.65 -1.62
C THR A 80 -5.03 11.04 -1.92
N GLN A 81 -5.24 11.35 -3.19
CA GLN A 81 -5.81 12.63 -3.64
C GLN A 81 -7.23 12.80 -3.08
N HIS A 82 -8.11 11.83 -3.27
CA HIS A 82 -9.48 11.89 -2.75
C HIS A 82 -9.53 12.02 -1.23
N MET A 83 -8.65 11.28 -0.51
CA MET A 83 -8.56 11.40 0.94
C MET A 83 -8.14 12.81 1.37
N GLN A 84 -7.17 13.40 0.69
CA GLN A 84 -6.69 14.74 1.00
C GLN A 84 -7.76 15.80 0.72
N GLU A 85 -8.41 15.74 -0.44
CA GLU A 85 -9.51 16.62 -0.82
C GLU A 85 -10.66 16.55 0.19
N TRP A 86 -11.03 15.33 0.59
CA TRP A 86 -12.06 15.13 1.60
C TRP A 86 -11.69 15.75 2.94
N LEU A 87 -10.46 15.51 3.44
CA LEU A 87 -10.01 16.08 4.70
C LEU A 87 -10.00 17.61 4.66
N MET A 88 -9.52 18.21 3.56
CA MET A 88 -9.50 19.67 3.41
C MET A 88 -10.91 20.27 3.40
N ALA A 89 -11.88 19.58 2.81
CA ALA A 89 -13.27 20.04 2.75
C ALA A 89 -14.00 19.94 4.09
N HIS A 90 -13.67 18.94 4.94
CA HIS A 90 -14.47 18.56 6.11
C HIS A 90 -13.72 18.72 7.46
N ALA A 91 -12.47 19.18 7.46
CA ALA A 91 -11.66 19.22 8.70
C ALA A 91 -12.33 20.02 9.83
N ALA A 92 -13.11 21.05 9.51
CA ALA A 92 -13.81 21.86 10.50
C ALA A 92 -14.97 21.10 11.22
N GLU A 93 -15.41 19.98 10.68
CA GLU A 93 -16.53 19.19 11.21
C GLU A 93 -16.07 18.15 12.25
N PHE A 94 -14.78 17.90 12.36
CA PHE A 94 -14.20 16.83 13.17
C PHE A 94 -13.21 17.32 14.20
N SER A 95 -12.94 16.48 15.21
CA SER A 95 -11.95 16.79 16.22
C SER A 95 -10.52 16.84 15.64
N PRO A 96 -9.60 17.61 16.24
CA PRO A 96 -8.20 17.63 15.82
C PRO A 96 -7.55 16.24 15.80
N ASP A 97 -7.87 15.37 16.76
CA ASP A 97 -7.34 14.02 16.84
C ASP A 97 -7.81 13.14 15.67
N PHE A 98 -9.09 13.27 15.27
CA PHE A 98 -9.61 12.59 14.09
C PHE A 98 -8.91 13.07 12.82
N CYS A 99 -8.78 14.40 12.65
CA CYS A 99 -8.09 14.98 11.50
C CYS A 99 -6.63 14.52 11.42
N ALA A 100 -5.93 14.48 12.56
CA ALA A 100 -4.56 13.99 12.63
C ALA A 100 -4.44 12.51 12.26
N ALA A 101 -5.33 11.65 12.76
CA ALA A 101 -5.36 10.24 12.42
C ALA A 101 -5.69 10.00 10.93
N TYR A 102 -6.62 10.78 10.39
CA TYR A 102 -6.99 10.73 8.97
C TYR A 102 -5.81 11.19 8.08
N ALA A 103 -5.17 12.30 8.41
CA ALA A 103 -3.99 12.82 7.70
C ALA A 103 -2.81 11.83 7.77
N TRP A 104 -2.60 11.20 8.95
CA TRP A 104 -1.59 10.16 9.08
C TRP A 104 -1.87 8.97 8.15
N ARG A 105 -3.11 8.53 8.06
CA ARG A 105 -3.49 7.43 7.16
C ARG A 105 -3.31 7.80 5.69
N THR A 106 -3.61 9.05 5.33
CA THR A 106 -3.36 9.59 3.99
C THR A 106 -1.87 9.54 3.65
N ALA A 107 -1.02 9.99 4.58
CA ALA A 107 0.44 9.95 4.42
C ALA A 107 0.97 8.51 4.31
N ASP A 108 0.48 7.57 5.14
CA ASP A 108 0.83 6.14 5.09
C ASP A 108 0.45 5.52 3.73
N THR A 109 -0.73 5.85 3.19
CA THR A 109 -1.15 5.37 1.86
C THR A 109 -0.24 5.87 0.75
N ARG A 110 0.16 7.14 0.82
CA ARG A 110 1.13 7.74 -0.12
C ARG A 110 2.51 7.07 -0.02
N GLU A 111 2.96 6.77 1.19
CA GLU A 111 4.23 6.08 1.41
C GLU A 111 4.20 4.65 0.84
N VAL A 112 3.07 3.95 0.91
CA VAL A 112 2.91 2.62 0.27
C VAL A 112 3.07 2.74 -1.24
N ALA A 113 2.47 3.76 -1.89
CA ALA A 113 2.64 4.00 -3.32
C ALA A 113 4.11 4.25 -3.69
N ALA A 114 4.82 5.07 -2.91
CA ALA A 114 6.24 5.34 -3.13
C ALA A 114 7.11 4.08 -2.95
N ARG A 115 6.81 3.24 -1.96
CA ARG A 115 7.48 1.94 -1.79
C ARG A 115 7.22 0.96 -2.93
N TYR A 116 6.06 1.03 -3.57
CA TYR A 116 5.78 0.23 -4.77
C TYR A 116 6.64 0.68 -5.94
N LEU A 117 6.86 2.00 -6.11
CA LEU A 117 7.74 2.53 -7.14
C LEU A 117 9.19 2.03 -7.02
N LEU A 118 9.69 1.76 -5.80
CA LEU A 118 11.02 1.17 -5.61
C LEU A 118 11.16 -0.26 -6.20
N GLN A 119 10.06 -0.90 -6.54
CA GLN A 119 10.02 -2.26 -7.08
C GLN A 119 9.68 -2.29 -8.59
N ILE A 120 9.46 -1.13 -9.20
CA ILE A 120 9.09 -0.94 -10.61
C ILE A 120 10.29 -0.34 -11.33
N ASP A 121 10.53 -0.80 -12.55
CA ASP A 121 11.64 -0.30 -13.36
C ASP A 121 11.41 1.18 -13.71
N GLU A 122 12.48 1.98 -13.70
CA GLU A 122 12.39 3.43 -13.87
C GLU A 122 11.79 3.83 -15.24
N GLU A 123 12.09 3.04 -16.27
CA GLU A 123 11.54 3.21 -17.61
C GLU A 123 10.01 3.09 -17.63
N ASP A 124 9.45 2.14 -16.87
CA ASP A 124 7.99 1.96 -16.73
C ASP A 124 7.34 3.14 -15.97
N VAL A 125 8.05 3.71 -14.99
CA VAL A 125 7.60 4.88 -14.24
C VAL A 125 7.56 6.12 -15.14
N GLU A 126 8.60 6.35 -15.92
CA GLU A 126 8.67 7.49 -16.85
C GLU A 126 7.65 7.34 -17.97
N ALA A 127 7.52 6.14 -18.57
CA ALA A 127 6.52 5.88 -19.60
C ALA A 127 5.08 6.10 -19.09
N TYR A 128 4.78 5.71 -17.86
CA TYR A 128 3.49 5.99 -17.24
C TYR A 128 3.26 7.50 -17.06
N ARG A 129 4.26 8.19 -16.55
CA ARG A 129 4.24 9.63 -16.29
C ARG A 129 3.98 10.43 -17.57
N ASP A 130 4.65 10.07 -18.66
CA ASP A 130 4.53 10.72 -19.97
C ASP A 130 3.14 10.52 -20.61
N GLY A 131 2.42 9.47 -20.19
CA GLY A 131 1.05 9.18 -20.65
C GLY A 131 -0.05 9.86 -19.82
N LEU A 132 0.29 10.60 -18.74
CA LEU A 132 -0.69 11.25 -17.89
C LEU A 132 -1.17 12.60 -18.45
N GLU A 133 -2.44 12.88 -18.26
CA GLU A 133 -2.99 14.24 -18.45
C GLU A 133 -2.37 15.23 -17.45
N PRO A 134 -2.29 16.52 -17.76
CA PRO A 134 -1.58 17.51 -16.91
C PRO A 134 -2.03 17.54 -15.45
N THR A 135 -3.32 17.34 -15.19
CA THR A 135 -3.88 17.33 -13.83
C THR A 135 -3.41 16.09 -13.06
N ASP A 136 -3.46 14.93 -13.70
CA ASP A 136 -3.06 13.66 -13.10
C ASP A 136 -1.54 13.59 -12.92
N LEU A 137 -0.79 14.16 -13.86
CA LEU A 137 0.66 14.32 -13.75
C LEU A 137 1.03 15.18 -12.54
N ALA A 138 0.37 16.31 -12.35
CA ALA A 138 0.62 17.19 -11.20
C ALA A 138 0.30 16.47 -9.88
N ALA A 139 -0.81 15.73 -9.82
CA ALA A 139 -1.18 14.92 -8.66
C ALA A 139 -0.15 13.82 -8.37
N PHE A 140 0.28 13.10 -9.40
CA PHE A 140 1.32 12.06 -9.28
C PHE A 140 2.65 12.63 -8.80
N ASP A 141 3.14 13.69 -9.41
CA ASP A 141 4.41 14.34 -9.05
C ASP A 141 4.36 14.88 -7.61
N MET A 142 3.26 15.49 -7.21
CA MET A 142 3.11 16.07 -5.87
C MET A 142 2.93 15.01 -4.79
N HIS A 143 2.15 13.98 -5.03
CA HIS A 143 1.77 13.02 -4.00
C HIS A 143 2.73 11.84 -3.87
N VAL A 144 3.39 11.43 -4.93
CA VAL A 144 4.13 10.16 -4.95
C VAL A 144 5.57 10.31 -5.41
N LEU A 145 5.82 10.97 -6.54
CA LEU A 145 7.14 10.97 -7.16
C LEU A 145 8.20 11.67 -6.29
N GLY A 146 7.84 12.76 -5.64
CA GLY A 146 8.76 13.47 -4.75
C GLY A 146 9.21 12.60 -3.57
N LEU A 147 8.28 11.88 -2.96
CA LEU A 147 8.56 10.95 -1.87
C LEU A 147 9.39 9.75 -2.37
N TRP A 148 9.04 9.19 -3.52
CA TRP A 148 9.80 8.10 -4.14
C TRP A 148 11.25 8.49 -4.41
N ARG A 149 11.52 9.67 -5.00
CA ARG A 149 12.89 10.15 -5.25
C ARG A 149 13.69 10.28 -3.96
N SER A 150 13.08 10.81 -2.90
CA SER A 150 13.72 10.91 -1.60
C SER A 150 14.03 9.53 -1.00
N MET A 151 13.10 8.60 -1.07
CA MET A 151 13.29 7.23 -0.59
C MET A 151 14.34 6.47 -1.41
N LYS A 152 14.31 6.62 -2.74
CA LYS A 152 15.29 6.01 -3.64
C LYS A 152 16.70 6.50 -3.33
N HIS A 153 16.89 7.82 -3.16
CA HIS A 153 18.19 8.39 -2.80
C HIS A 153 18.76 7.78 -1.51
N VAL A 154 17.96 7.71 -0.44
CA VAL A 154 18.36 7.11 0.83
C VAL A 154 18.66 5.61 0.67
N TYR A 155 17.87 4.90 -0.12
CA TYR A 155 18.04 3.47 -0.38
C TYR A 155 19.34 3.20 -1.15
N ASP A 156 19.60 3.97 -2.21
CA ASP A 156 20.81 3.88 -3.02
C ASP A 156 22.08 4.21 -2.19
N GLU A 157 22.02 5.24 -1.33
CA GLU A 157 23.10 5.55 -0.39
C GLU A 157 23.35 4.42 0.60
N TYR A 158 22.27 3.82 1.14
CA TYR A 158 22.37 2.70 2.07
C TYR A 158 22.98 1.46 1.38
N GLU A 159 22.49 1.04 0.21
CA GLU A 159 23.02 -0.11 -0.53
C GLU A 159 24.48 0.08 -0.94
N ASN A 160 24.88 1.30 -1.27
CA ASN A 160 26.26 1.63 -1.61
C ASN A 160 27.15 1.79 -0.36
N SER A 161 26.60 1.81 0.83
CA SER A 161 27.36 1.94 2.07
C SER A 161 28.25 0.73 2.34
N HIS A 162 29.43 0.98 2.92
CA HIS A 162 30.32 -0.10 3.35
C HIS A 162 29.67 -1.03 4.37
N ALA A 163 28.85 -0.49 5.27
CA ALA A 163 28.13 -1.26 6.30
C ALA A 163 27.15 -2.26 5.68
N TYR A 164 26.36 -1.85 4.68
CA TYR A 164 25.43 -2.73 3.98
C TYR A 164 26.19 -3.84 3.21
N ARG A 165 27.22 -3.47 2.45
CA ARG A 165 28.02 -4.43 1.65
C ARG A 165 28.68 -5.49 2.53
N ILE A 166 29.22 -5.09 3.70
CA ILE A 166 29.81 -6.02 4.67
C ILE A 166 28.72 -6.90 5.29
N GLY A 167 27.62 -6.32 5.76
CA GLY A 167 26.49 -7.03 6.36
C GLY A 167 25.88 -8.05 5.39
N HIS A 168 25.66 -7.66 4.14
CA HIS A 168 25.13 -8.55 3.10
C HIS A 168 26.10 -9.69 2.77
N ALA A 169 27.41 -9.43 2.71
CA ALA A 169 28.41 -10.45 2.52
C ALA A 169 28.45 -11.46 3.68
N LEU A 170 28.33 -11.00 4.93
CA LEU A 170 28.28 -11.86 6.12
C LEU A 170 27.04 -12.73 6.16
N ILE A 171 25.88 -12.23 5.71
CA ILE A 171 24.62 -13.01 5.64
C ILE A 171 24.67 -14.03 4.48
N ALA A 172 25.31 -13.71 3.38
CA ALA A 172 25.42 -14.58 2.22
C ALA A 172 26.30 -15.84 2.48
N ILE A 173 27.28 -15.74 3.36
CA ILE A 173 28.17 -16.86 3.73
C ILE A 173 27.39 -18.06 4.32
N PRO A 174 26.52 -17.88 5.33
CA PRO A 174 25.75 -18.99 5.88
C PRO A 174 24.80 -19.65 4.87
N GLN A 175 24.22 -18.88 3.96
CA GLN A 175 23.35 -19.43 2.90
C GLN A 175 24.13 -20.30 1.90
N LYS A 176 25.35 -19.91 1.56
CA LYS A 176 26.26 -20.74 0.73
C LYS A 176 26.68 -22.01 1.45
N ILE A 177 26.99 -21.94 2.75
CA ILE A 177 27.34 -23.10 3.59
C ILE A 177 26.12 -24.03 3.72
N ARG A 178 24.92 -23.50 3.90
CA ARG A 178 23.68 -24.29 3.98
C ARG A 178 23.42 -25.09 2.71
N ARG A 179 23.67 -24.52 1.53
CA ARG A 179 23.57 -25.23 0.24
C ARG A 179 24.64 -26.32 0.07
N LEU A 180 25.80 -26.20 0.74
CA LEU A 180 26.84 -27.22 0.71
C LEU A 180 26.60 -28.36 1.72
N VAL A 181 25.78 -28.12 2.75
CA VAL A 181 25.45 -29.08 3.80
C VAL A 181 24.10 -29.82 3.54
N GLU A 182 23.27 -29.32 2.64
CA GLU A 182 22.10 -30.08 2.13
C GLU A 182 22.58 -31.25 1.24
N LEU A 183 23.05 -32.31 1.90
CA LEU A 183 23.26 -33.59 1.27
C LEU A 183 21.94 -34.08 0.65
N PRO A 184 21.97 -34.67 -0.56
CA PRO A 184 20.78 -35.23 -1.17
C PRO A 184 20.21 -36.29 -0.20
N GLN A 185 18.95 -36.10 0.21
CA GLN A 185 18.23 -37.14 0.95
C GLN A 185 18.23 -38.41 0.10
N ALA A 186 18.86 -39.44 0.63
CA ALA A 186 18.85 -40.75 0.02
C ALA A 186 17.38 -41.15 -0.20
N LYS A 187 17.05 -41.48 -1.44
CA LYS A 187 15.77 -42.13 -1.76
C LYS A 187 15.74 -43.43 -0.95
N SER A 188 14.92 -43.47 0.10
CA SER A 188 14.53 -44.74 0.70
C SER A 188 13.65 -45.44 -0.32
N GLY A 189 14.24 -46.34 -1.08
CA GLY A 189 13.51 -47.37 -1.81
C GLY A 189 12.99 -48.42 -0.82
N GLU A 190 11.79 -48.73 -1.02
CA GLU A 190 11.04 -49.99 -1.00
C GLU A 190 9.59 -49.71 -0.64
#